data_093650682d1b95734da414a5a7b7f80b
#
_entry.id   093650682d1b95734da414a5a7b7f80b
#
_cell.length_a   1.000
_cell.length_b   1.000
_cell.length_c   1.000
_cell.angle_alpha   90.00
_cell.angle_beta   90.00
_cell.angle_gamma   90.00
#
_symmetry.space_group_name_H-M   'P 1'
#
loop_
_entity.id
_entity.type
_entity.pdbx_description
1 polymer ?
#
loop_
_entity_poly.entity_id
_entity_poly.type
_entity_poly.pdbx_seq_one_letter_code
_entity_poly.pdbx_strand_id
1 'polypeptide(L)'
;MTRMLLTTAIAAVPLLAIAGLLRLAEWIQRRRAALYARQIELTDAIHRELGAAAAPTVRRRRGGRWLVHMMVSLDRPAMVAALVRITEQVFASRGASGMLQIVLTPEPPAPATASGAARSARRRPVESRPPMIAALR
;
A
#
# COMPACT_ATOMS: atom_id res chain seq x y z
N MET A 1 52.57 -24.63 -9.92
CA MET A 1 51.17 -24.89 -9.44
C MET A 1 50.55 -23.70 -8.68
N THR A 2 51.27 -23.01 -7.82
CA THR A 2 50.77 -21.84 -7.06
C THR A 2 50.21 -20.69 -7.88
N ARG A 3 50.81 -20.36 -9.02
CA ARG A 3 50.32 -19.25 -9.89
C ARG A 3 48.97 -19.54 -10.53
N MET A 4 48.69 -20.79 -10.92
CA MET A 4 47.38 -21.16 -11.47
C MET A 4 46.25 -21.08 -10.43
N LEU A 5 46.53 -21.50 -9.20
CA LEU A 5 45.57 -21.40 -8.11
C LEU A 5 45.23 -19.93 -7.78
N LEU A 6 46.22 -19.05 -7.81
CA LEU A 6 46.03 -17.63 -7.54
C LEU A 6 45.16 -16.94 -8.61
N THR A 7 45.42 -17.23 -9.89
CA THR A 7 44.61 -16.68 -10.99
C THR A 7 43.16 -17.18 -10.95
N THR A 8 42.95 -18.45 -10.65
CA THR A 8 41.59 -19.01 -10.50
C THR A 8 40.82 -18.39 -9.31
N ALA A 9 41.52 -18.18 -8.20
CA ALA A 9 40.92 -17.55 -7.02
C ALA A 9 40.51 -16.09 -7.31
N ILE A 10 41.35 -15.32 -7.99
CA ILE A 10 41.06 -13.91 -8.36
C ILE A 10 39.84 -13.82 -9.29
N ALA A 11 39.70 -14.77 -10.23
CA ALA A 11 38.53 -14.80 -11.12
C ALA A 11 37.24 -15.31 -10.43
N ALA A 12 37.35 -16.20 -9.44
CA ALA A 12 36.23 -16.77 -8.74
C ALA A 12 35.57 -15.78 -7.78
N VAL A 13 36.31 -14.88 -7.14
CA VAL A 13 35.80 -13.91 -6.18
C VAL A 13 34.69 -13.02 -6.75
N PRO A 14 34.85 -12.35 -7.92
CA PRO A 14 33.78 -11.51 -8.47
C PRO A 14 32.55 -12.34 -8.89
N LEU A 15 32.75 -13.56 -9.39
CA LEU A 15 31.63 -14.43 -9.75
C LEU A 15 30.80 -14.83 -8.51
N LEU A 16 31.46 -15.20 -7.41
CA LEU A 16 30.80 -15.51 -6.15
C LEU A 16 30.10 -14.28 -5.56
N ALA A 17 30.71 -13.10 -5.68
CA ALA A 17 30.08 -11.86 -5.23
C ALA A 17 28.80 -11.56 -6.03
N ILE A 18 28.83 -11.70 -7.35
CA ILE A 18 27.66 -11.51 -8.23
C ILE A 18 26.57 -12.56 -7.88
N ALA A 19 26.94 -13.82 -7.74
CA ALA A 19 26.02 -14.88 -7.38
C ALA A 19 25.36 -14.63 -6.01
N GLY A 20 26.15 -14.17 -5.03
CA GLY A 20 25.67 -13.78 -3.70
C GLY A 20 24.68 -12.61 -3.77
N LEU A 21 24.97 -11.57 -4.55
CA LEU A 21 24.08 -10.43 -4.76
C LEU A 21 22.76 -10.84 -5.43
N LEU A 22 22.82 -11.69 -6.45
CA LEU A 22 21.62 -12.21 -7.11
C LEU A 22 20.73 -13.01 -6.15
N ARG A 23 21.35 -13.90 -5.36
CA ARG A 23 20.63 -14.66 -4.32
C ARG A 23 20.01 -13.76 -3.27
N LEU A 24 20.71 -12.72 -2.85
CA LEU A 24 20.18 -11.73 -1.91
C LEU A 24 19.01 -10.96 -2.51
N ALA A 25 19.14 -10.52 -3.76
CA ALA A 25 18.06 -9.83 -4.48
C ALA A 25 16.80 -10.70 -4.60
N GLU A 26 16.94 -11.96 -5.02
CA GLU A 26 15.83 -12.91 -5.07
C GLU A 26 15.16 -13.09 -3.70
N TRP A 27 15.94 -13.24 -2.65
CA TRP A 27 15.43 -13.41 -1.30
C TRP A 27 14.63 -12.19 -0.83
N ILE A 28 15.12 -10.97 -1.11
CA ILE A 28 14.40 -9.73 -0.82
C ILE A 28 13.09 -9.65 -1.62
N GLN A 29 13.13 -10.00 -2.91
CA GLN A 29 11.94 -9.99 -3.77
C GLN A 29 10.88 -10.99 -3.29
N ARG A 30 11.28 -12.21 -2.96
CA ARG A 30 10.36 -13.24 -2.40
C ARG A 30 9.71 -12.78 -1.09
N ARG A 31 10.48 -12.12 -0.21
CA ARG A 31 9.93 -11.54 1.02
C ARG A 31 8.92 -10.43 0.75
N ARG A 32 9.21 -9.54 -0.19
CA ARG A 32 8.28 -8.46 -0.58
C ARG A 32 7.02 -9.02 -1.23
N ALA A 33 7.16 -9.97 -2.14
CA ALA A 33 6.03 -10.63 -2.79
C ALA A 33 5.07 -11.28 -1.76
N ALA A 34 5.60 -11.92 -0.73
CA ALA A 34 4.79 -12.50 0.34
C ALA A 34 4.01 -11.43 1.14
N LEU A 35 4.59 -10.24 1.35
CA LEU A 35 3.90 -9.14 2.02
C LEU A 35 2.77 -8.57 1.16
N TYR A 36 3.04 -8.34 -0.12
CA TYR A 36 2.03 -7.82 -1.06
C TYR A 36 0.87 -8.81 -1.25
N ALA A 37 1.17 -10.10 -1.39
CA ALA A 37 0.15 -11.13 -1.49
C ALA A 37 -0.80 -11.12 -0.27
N ARG A 38 -0.25 -10.93 0.93
CA ARG A 38 -1.07 -10.82 2.15
C ARG A 38 -1.90 -9.55 2.20
N GLN A 39 -1.32 -8.44 1.78
CA GLN A 39 -2.05 -7.18 1.73
C GLN A 39 -3.21 -7.24 0.75
N ILE A 40 -3.01 -7.82 -0.43
CA ILE A 40 -4.05 -8.01 -1.44
C ILE A 40 -5.15 -8.92 -0.89
N GLU A 41 -4.80 -10.09 -0.35
CA GLU A 41 -5.75 -11.04 0.23
C GLU A 41 -6.63 -10.41 1.32
N LEU A 42 -6.02 -9.62 2.21
CA LEU A 42 -6.74 -8.91 3.25
C LEU A 42 -7.65 -7.80 2.68
N THR A 43 -7.14 -7.04 1.71
CA THR A 43 -7.93 -6.00 1.03
C THR A 43 -9.14 -6.59 0.33
N ASP A 44 -8.96 -7.70 -0.38
CA ASP A 44 -10.05 -8.39 -1.09
C ASP A 44 -11.08 -8.95 -0.12
N ALA A 45 -10.65 -9.49 1.03
CA ALA A 45 -11.56 -9.98 2.06
C ALA A 45 -12.39 -8.84 2.66
N ILE A 46 -11.76 -7.70 2.97
CA ILE A 46 -12.45 -6.51 3.49
C ILE A 46 -13.43 -5.97 2.44
N HIS A 47 -13.00 -5.83 1.18
CA HIS A 47 -13.85 -5.32 0.12
C HIS A 47 -15.07 -6.20 -0.15
N ARG A 48 -14.94 -7.51 0.00
CA ARG A 48 -16.03 -8.47 -0.21
C ARG A 48 -17.09 -8.36 0.88
N GLU A 49 -16.71 -8.15 2.14
CA GLU A 49 -17.64 -8.14 3.27
C GLU A 49 -18.14 -6.74 3.62
N LEU A 50 -17.30 -5.72 3.52
CA LEU A 50 -17.58 -4.37 4.01
C LEU A 50 -17.53 -3.29 2.91
N GLY A 51 -17.17 -3.67 1.68
CA GLY A 51 -16.91 -2.69 0.61
C GLY A 51 -15.61 -1.93 0.85
N ALA A 52 -15.47 -0.76 0.24
CA ALA A 52 -14.27 0.09 0.34
C ALA A 52 -14.19 0.82 1.70
N ALA A 53 -14.26 0.08 2.81
CA ALA A 53 -14.35 0.65 4.15
C ALA A 53 -13.00 1.00 4.76
N ALA A 54 -11.92 0.31 4.38
CA ALA A 54 -10.57 0.55 4.92
C ALA A 54 -9.49 0.06 3.96
N ALA A 55 -8.34 0.74 3.98
CA ALA A 55 -7.14 0.33 3.26
C ALA A 55 -6.10 -0.21 4.25
N PRO A 56 -5.92 -1.54 4.35
CA PRO A 56 -4.97 -2.13 5.28
C PRO A 56 -3.54 -1.96 4.76
N THR A 57 -2.61 -1.61 5.65
CA THR A 57 -1.18 -1.67 5.41
C THR A 57 -0.58 -2.80 6.22
N VAL A 58 -0.04 -3.81 5.55
CA VAL A 58 0.54 -4.98 6.20
C VAL A 58 2.06 -4.86 6.25
N ARG A 59 2.64 -5.03 7.43
CA ARG A 59 4.09 -5.01 7.64
C ARG A 59 4.50 -6.23 8.47
N ARG A 60 5.74 -6.68 8.27
CA ARG A 60 6.34 -7.73 9.08
C ARG A 60 7.45 -7.14 9.94
N ARG A 61 7.33 -7.29 11.25
CA ARG A 61 8.37 -6.88 12.22
C ARG A 61 9.44 -7.95 12.40
N ARG A 62 10.57 -7.56 12.99
CA ARG A 62 11.61 -8.50 13.45
C ARG A 62 10.97 -9.49 14.43
N GLY A 63 11.32 -10.77 14.34
CA GLY A 63 10.67 -11.84 15.12
C GLY A 63 9.41 -12.45 14.49
N GLY A 64 9.12 -12.12 13.23
CA GLY A 64 8.03 -12.77 12.48
C GLY A 64 6.63 -12.26 12.80
N ARG A 65 6.50 -11.25 13.64
CA ARG A 65 5.20 -10.63 13.99
C ARG A 65 4.62 -9.86 12.82
N TRP A 66 3.34 -10.04 12.58
CA TRP A 66 2.57 -9.27 11.61
C TRP A 66 1.99 -8.02 12.26
N LEU A 67 2.14 -6.90 11.59
CA LEU A 67 1.54 -5.63 11.97
C LEU A 67 0.60 -5.21 10.85
N VAL A 68 -0.68 -5.11 11.18
CA VAL A 68 -1.71 -4.59 10.29
C VAL A 68 -2.14 -3.23 10.81
N HIS A 69 -1.94 -2.21 9.99
CA HIS A 69 -2.36 -0.85 10.30
C HIS A 69 -3.50 -0.46 9.38
N MET A 70 -4.59 0.04 9.95
CA MET A 70 -5.78 0.48 9.21
C MET A 70 -6.24 1.83 9.74
N MET A 71 -6.66 2.71 8.84
CA MET A 71 -7.37 3.94 9.17
C MET A 71 -8.87 3.65 9.06
N VAL A 72 -9.60 3.90 10.14
CA VAL A 72 -11.02 3.54 10.24
C VAL A 72 -11.79 4.61 11.00
N SER A 73 -13.02 4.88 10.58
CA SER A 73 -13.94 5.68 11.38
C SER A 73 -14.36 4.89 12.62
N LEU A 74 -13.97 5.35 13.80
CA LEU A 74 -14.26 4.69 15.07
C LEU A 74 -15.72 4.88 15.51
N ASP A 75 -16.50 5.72 14.83
CA ASP A 75 -17.91 5.99 15.13
C ASP A 75 -18.83 4.79 14.88
N ARG A 76 -18.30 3.74 14.22
CA ARG A 76 -19.04 2.53 13.85
C ARG A 76 -18.44 1.28 14.50
N PRO A 77 -18.76 0.99 15.76
CA PRO A 77 -18.15 -0.13 16.50
C PRO A 77 -18.38 -1.50 15.82
N ALA A 78 -19.52 -1.69 15.18
CA ALA A 78 -19.82 -2.92 14.45
C ALA A 78 -18.87 -3.12 13.26
N MET A 79 -18.50 -2.05 12.54
CA MET A 79 -17.55 -2.10 11.45
C MET A 79 -16.13 -2.43 11.95
N VAL A 80 -15.72 -1.81 13.06
CA VAL A 80 -14.43 -2.08 13.71
C VAL A 80 -14.34 -3.55 14.12
N ALA A 81 -15.39 -4.10 14.76
CA ALA A 81 -15.44 -5.50 15.13
C ALA A 81 -15.36 -6.45 13.91
N ALA A 82 -16.07 -6.13 12.84
CA ALA A 82 -16.00 -6.89 11.59
C ALA A 82 -14.60 -6.86 10.96
N LEU A 83 -13.93 -5.71 10.94
CA LEU A 83 -12.56 -5.57 10.41
C LEU A 83 -11.56 -6.40 11.21
N VAL A 84 -11.66 -6.40 12.54
CA VAL A 84 -10.80 -7.22 13.41
C VAL A 84 -11.05 -8.70 13.12
N ARG A 85 -12.31 -9.14 13.10
CA ARG A 85 -12.70 -10.53 12.79
C ARG A 85 -12.15 -11.00 11.44
N ILE A 86 -12.36 -10.21 10.36
CA ILE A 86 -11.87 -10.54 9.02
C ILE A 86 -10.35 -10.66 9.02
N THR A 87 -9.67 -9.71 9.67
CA THR A 87 -8.21 -9.71 9.74
C THR A 87 -7.70 -10.94 10.47
N GLU A 88 -8.26 -11.28 11.61
CA GLU A 88 -7.91 -12.49 12.36
C GLU A 88 -8.16 -13.75 11.53
N GLN A 89 -9.29 -13.85 10.83
CA GLN A 89 -9.62 -14.99 9.99
C GLN A 89 -8.64 -15.19 8.85
N VAL A 90 -8.26 -14.11 8.13
CA VAL A 90 -7.27 -14.17 7.04
C VAL A 90 -5.91 -14.60 7.54
N PHE A 91 -5.50 -14.17 8.72
CA PHE A 91 -4.21 -14.54 9.29
C PHE A 91 -4.23 -15.92 9.97
N ALA A 92 -5.34 -16.32 10.58
CA ALA A 92 -5.52 -17.64 11.20
C ALA A 92 -5.49 -18.77 10.18
N SER A 93 -6.13 -18.58 9.01
CA SER A 93 -6.17 -19.58 7.94
C SER A 93 -4.80 -20.05 7.47
N ARG A 94 -3.74 -19.30 7.79
CA ARG A 94 -2.36 -19.64 7.42
C ARG A 94 -1.41 -19.76 8.60
N GLY A 95 -1.92 -20.02 9.80
CA GLY A 95 -1.13 -20.30 11.00
C GLY A 95 -0.39 -19.08 11.58
N ALA A 96 -0.78 -17.85 11.23
CA ALA A 96 -0.10 -16.64 11.69
C ALA A 96 -0.82 -15.93 12.87
N SER A 97 -1.90 -16.50 13.37
CA SER A 97 -2.79 -15.88 14.38
C SER A 97 -2.09 -15.50 15.70
N GLY A 98 -1.11 -16.29 16.14
CA GLY A 98 -0.41 -16.02 17.40
C GLY A 98 0.56 -14.83 17.38
N MET A 99 0.82 -14.23 16.22
CA MET A 99 1.80 -13.16 16.05
C MET A 99 1.21 -11.91 15.34
N LEU A 100 -0.09 -11.72 15.41
CA LEU A 100 -0.79 -10.61 14.76
C LEU A 100 -0.97 -9.45 15.74
N GLN A 101 -0.58 -8.26 15.31
CA GLN A 101 -0.86 -6.98 15.97
C GLN A 101 -1.69 -6.10 15.03
N ILE A 102 -2.89 -5.73 15.44
CA ILE A 102 -3.77 -4.85 14.69
C ILE A 102 -3.71 -3.46 15.33
N VAL A 103 -3.42 -2.44 14.53
CA VAL A 103 -3.40 -1.04 14.93
C VAL A 103 -4.46 -0.30 14.14
N LEU A 104 -5.47 0.18 14.83
CA LEU A 104 -6.52 1.00 14.26
C LEU A 104 -6.22 2.46 14.59
N THR A 105 -6.20 3.30 13.57
CA THR A 105 -6.01 4.74 13.72
C THR A 105 -7.31 5.43 13.29
N PRO A 106 -7.81 6.39 14.09
CA PRO A 106 -8.98 7.15 13.69
C PRO A 106 -8.71 7.87 12.37
N GLU A 107 -9.66 7.79 11.47
CA GLU A 107 -9.63 8.60 10.25
C GLU A 107 -9.80 10.07 10.65
N PRO A 108 -8.88 10.98 10.23
CA PRO A 108 -9.06 12.38 10.49
C PRO A 108 -10.39 12.83 9.86
N PRO A 109 -11.20 13.66 10.58
CA PRO A 109 -12.42 14.18 10.00
C PRO A 109 -12.10 14.81 8.65
N ALA A 110 -12.81 14.39 7.62
CA ALA A 110 -12.63 14.93 6.29
C ALA A 110 -12.68 16.47 6.40
N PRO A 111 -11.67 17.20 5.89
CA PRO A 111 -11.69 18.65 5.97
C PRO A 111 -13.03 19.09 5.42
N ALA A 112 -13.82 19.81 6.25
CA ALA A 112 -15.15 20.32 5.90
C ALA A 112 -14.96 21.12 4.61
N THR A 113 -15.21 20.47 3.51
CA THR A 113 -14.69 20.85 2.20
C THR A 113 -15.39 22.09 1.75
N ALA A 114 -14.68 23.01 1.43
CA ALA A 114 -14.55 23.68 0.14
C ALA A 114 -15.35 23.14 -1.10
N SER A 115 -16.19 22.11 -0.96
CA SER A 115 -17.09 21.62 -2.01
C SER A 115 -18.23 22.58 -2.34
N GLY A 116 -18.55 23.53 -1.45
CA GLY A 116 -19.49 24.63 -1.72
C GLY A 116 -18.88 25.79 -2.49
N ALA A 117 -17.61 26.14 -2.21
CA ALA A 117 -16.96 27.30 -2.82
C ALA A 117 -16.55 27.07 -4.29
N ALA A 118 -16.15 25.84 -4.63
CA ALA A 118 -15.73 25.54 -6.00
C ALA A 118 -16.90 25.48 -7.02
N ARG A 119 -18.13 25.18 -6.57
CA ARG A 119 -19.31 25.21 -7.46
C ARG A 119 -19.81 26.63 -7.71
N SER A 120 -19.65 27.55 -6.76
CA SER A 120 -20.03 28.96 -6.94
C SER A 120 -19.07 29.74 -7.84
N ALA A 121 -17.79 29.38 -7.84
CA ALA A 121 -16.79 30.05 -8.69
C ALA A 121 -16.90 29.68 -10.19
N ARG A 122 -17.56 28.57 -10.54
CA ARG A 122 -17.76 28.16 -11.93
C ARG A 122 -19.00 28.78 -12.61
N ARG A 123 -19.83 29.48 -11.87
CA ARG A 123 -20.94 30.26 -12.44
C ARG A 123 -20.57 31.75 -12.63
N ARG A 124 -19.40 32.04 -13.20
CA ARG A 124 -19.24 33.35 -13.85
C ARG A 124 -20.02 33.31 -15.13
N PRO A 125 -20.98 34.25 -15.33
CA PRO A 125 -21.63 34.40 -16.64
C PRO A 125 -20.56 34.71 -17.68
N VAL A 126 -20.58 33.95 -18.76
CA VAL A 126 -19.84 34.31 -19.97
C VAL A 126 -20.39 35.64 -20.42
N GLU A 127 -19.67 36.70 -20.06
CA GLU A 127 -19.96 38.06 -20.54
C GLU A 127 -19.83 38.04 -22.07
N SER A 128 -20.99 38.16 -22.70
CA SER A 128 -21.14 38.16 -24.14
C SER A 128 -20.34 39.31 -24.72
N ARG A 129 -19.21 39.01 -25.31
CA ARG A 129 -18.42 39.97 -26.10
C ARG A 129 -19.20 40.33 -27.34
N PRO A 130 -19.60 41.60 -27.58
CA PRO A 130 -20.30 41.95 -28.80
C PRO A 130 -19.38 41.77 -30.01
N PRO A 131 -19.93 41.34 -31.17
CA PRO A 131 -19.13 41.20 -32.38
C PRO A 131 -18.70 42.59 -32.88
N MET A 132 -17.40 42.82 -32.96
CA MET A 132 -16.84 43.96 -33.68
C MET A 132 -17.06 43.74 -35.16
N ILE A 133 -18.09 44.38 -35.71
CA ILE A 133 -18.32 44.48 -37.13
C ILE A 133 -17.23 45.40 -37.70
N ALA A 134 -16.42 44.83 -38.56
CA ALA A 134 -15.44 45.59 -39.36
C ALA A 134 -16.18 46.56 -40.31
N ALA A 135 -15.98 47.83 -40.15
CA ALA A 135 -16.30 48.84 -41.13
C ALA A 135 -15.10 48.98 -42.06
N LEU A 136 -15.20 48.38 -43.24
CA LEU A 136 -14.42 48.74 -44.44
C LEU A 136 -15.04 49.96 -45.06
N ARG A 137 -14.26 51.05 -45.11
CA ARG A 137 -14.22 52.02 -46.21
C ARG A 137 -12.90 52.78 -46.15
#